data_a4759f36342839aac9f9e0e6f5b953df
#
_entry.id   a4759f36342839aac9f9e0e6f5b953df
#
_cell.length_a   1.000
_cell.length_b   1.000
_cell.length_c   1.000
_cell.angle_alpha   90.00
_cell.angle_beta   90.00
_cell.angle_gamma   90.00
#
_symmetry.space_group_name_H-M   'P 1'
#
loop_
_entity.id
_entity.type
_entity.pdbx_description
1 polymer ?
#
loop_
_entity_poly.entity_id
_entity_poly.type
_entity_poly.pdbx_seq_one_letter_code
_entity_poly.pdbx_strand_id
1 'polypeptide(L)'
;MARACEVFSVRKKYADDVFQWQEGLVQFTPDDDVSSVVAPGASEPGTLTEPRDFNLMFKTIVGALGGEDDAAFLRPETAQGIFVNFKNVVDSTRVKIPFGVAQVGKSFRNEITPRNFTFRSREFEQMEIEFFCHPDASREWYQYWRDRRFQWYVDLGLAGDRLRLRDHEADELSHYSTGTGDIEYAFPFLPPGEFGELEGIAHRGDFDLRSHMEGKLDPNTNPLQLEVDGNGQPKWRGSGKDLTYRDESTNDRFVPHVIEPSAGLSRGTLALLCEAYTPDDRPSKVFMKFNPRIAPIKAAIFP
;
A
#
# COMPACT_ATOMS: atom_id res chain seq x y z
N MET A 1 -5.09 -3.97 -16.44
CA MET A 1 -3.94 -4.89 -16.27
C MET A 1 -2.72 -4.03 -16.08
N ALA A 2 -2.19 -3.97 -14.87
CA ALA A 2 -0.90 -3.32 -14.65
C ALA A 2 0.17 -4.22 -15.30
N ARG A 3 0.93 -3.70 -16.25
CA ARG A 3 2.13 -4.37 -16.74
C ARG A 3 3.16 -4.25 -15.63
N ALA A 4 3.41 -5.31 -14.88
CA ALA A 4 4.54 -5.37 -14.00
C ALA A 4 5.79 -5.54 -14.86
N CYS A 5 6.56 -4.47 -15.02
CA CYS A 5 7.94 -4.61 -15.45
C CYS A 5 8.70 -5.25 -14.31
N GLU A 6 9.35 -6.40 -14.55
CA GLU A 6 10.28 -6.93 -13.57
C GLU A 6 11.46 -5.96 -13.44
N VAL A 7 11.62 -5.44 -12.24
CA VAL A 7 12.69 -4.50 -11.93
C VAL A 7 13.82 -5.29 -11.24
N PHE A 8 14.93 -5.43 -11.94
CA PHE A 8 16.12 -6.07 -11.38
C PHE A 8 17.04 -5.02 -10.78
N SER A 9 17.25 -5.09 -9.47
CA SER A 9 18.32 -4.36 -8.83
C SER A 9 19.63 -5.12 -9.04
N VAL A 10 20.49 -4.61 -9.91
CA VAL A 10 21.84 -5.17 -10.11
C VAL A 10 22.75 -4.59 -9.03
N ARG A 11 23.26 -5.44 -8.14
CA ARG A 11 24.25 -5.01 -7.15
C ARG A 11 25.58 -4.70 -7.83
N LYS A 12 26.18 -3.56 -7.48
CA LYS A 12 27.46 -3.05 -7.99
C LYS A 12 28.60 -4.09 -8.02
N LYS A 13 28.55 -5.09 -7.13
CA LYS A 13 29.54 -6.17 -7.02
C LYS A 13 29.64 -7.07 -8.26
N TYR A 14 28.62 -7.07 -9.13
CA TYR A 14 28.61 -7.90 -10.35
C TYR A 14 28.90 -7.08 -11.61
N ALA A 15 29.00 -5.76 -11.49
CA ALA A 15 29.16 -4.84 -12.61
C ALA A 15 30.61 -4.68 -13.07
N ASP A 16 31.59 -4.89 -12.18
CA ASP A 16 32.96 -4.51 -12.44
C ASP A 16 33.72 -5.45 -13.40
N ASP A 17 33.21 -6.67 -13.67
CA ASP A 17 33.95 -7.66 -14.43
C ASP A 17 33.54 -7.90 -15.88
N VAL A 18 32.32 -7.51 -16.35
CA VAL A 18 31.84 -7.92 -17.67
C VAL A 18 31.07 -6.87 -18.50
N PHE A 19 30.38 -5.88 -17.92
CA PHE A 19 29.60 -4.86 -18.66
C PHE A 19 29.61 -3.48 -18.01
N GLN A 20 29.49 -2.40 -18.81
CA GLN A 20 29.18 -1.05 -18.30
C GLN A 20 27.69 -1.00 -17.94
N TRP A 21 27.38 -1.23 -16.68
CA TRP A 21 26.02 -1.13 -16.15
C TRP A 21 25.70 0.30 -15.77
N GLN A 22 24.47 0.73 -16.05
CA GLN A 22 23.94 1.93 -15.45
C GLN A 22 23.68 1.69 -13.96
N GLU A 23 24.08 2.61 -13.10
CA GLU A 23 23.67 2.61 -11.69
C GLU A 23 22.16 2.85 -11.65
N GLY A 24 21.38 1.93 -11.03
CA GLY A 24 19.93 2.07 -10.85
C GLY A 24 19.13 0.84 -11.23
N LEU A 25 17.83 1.02 -11.20
CA LEU A 25 16.83 0.02 -11.61
C LEU A 25 16.83 -0.10 -13.13
N VAL A 26 17.03 -1.32 -13.64
CA VAL A 26 16.90 -1.61 -15.06
C VAL A 26 15.51 -2.19 -15.32
N GLN A 27 14.72 -1.49 -16.10
CA GLN A 27 13.40 -1.97 -16.53
C GLN A 27 13.53 -2.70 -17.87
N PHE A 28 13.00 -3.92 -17.93
CA PHE A 28 12.86 -4.68 -19.16
C PHE A 28 11.40 -4.70 -19.58
N THR A 29 11.17 -4.53 -20.88
CA THR A 29 9.87 -4.75 -21.52
C THR A 29 9.85 -6.14 -22.16
N PRO A 30 8.68 -6.69 -22.51
CA PRO A 30 8.59 -7.97 -23.24
C PRO A 30 9.33 -7.99 -24.59
N ASP A 31 9.60 -6.80 -25.14
CA ASP A 31 10.27 -6.64 -26.44
C ASP A 31 11.79 -6.50 -26.32
N ASP A 32 12.33 -6.44 -25.10
CA ASP A 32 13.78 -6.28 -24.87
C ASP A 32 14.50 -7.62 -25.03
N ASP A 33 15.64 -7.60 -25.73
CA ASP A 33 16.54 -8.75 -25.83
C ASP A 33 17.36 -8.91 -24.53
N VAL A 34 16.94 -9.84 -23.69
CA VAL A 34 17.60 -10.15 -22.43
C VAL A 34 18.69 -11.21 -22.55
N SER A 35 18.95 -11.72 -23.77
CA SER A 35 19.92 -12.78 -24.00
C SER A 35 21.36 -12.37 -23.70
N SER A 36 21.65 -11.06 -23.76
CA SER A 36 22.97 -10.48 -23.46
C SER A 36 23.12 -10.04 -22.00
N VAL A 37 22.04 -10.15 -21.19
CA VAL A 37 22.04 -9.67 -19.82
C VAL A 37 22.48 -10.76 -18.85
N VAL A 38 23.36 -10.42 -17.92
CA VAL A 38 23.81 -11.32 -16.85
C VAL A 38 22.84 -11.19 -15.66
N ALA A 39 22.20 -12.28 -15.30
CA ALA A 39 21.29 -12.31 -14.16
C ALA A 39 22.04 -12.11 -12.84
N PRO A 40 21.38 -11.53 -11.79
CA PRO A 40 21.97 -11.45 -10.46
C PRO A 40 22.41 -12.83 -9.94
N GLY A 41 23.69 -12.97 -9.66
CA GLY A 41 24.29 -14.24 -9.20
C GLY A 41 24.75 -15.20 -10.31
N ALA A 42 24.56 -14.85 -11.58
CA ALA A 42 25.13 -15.58 -12.70
C ALA A 42 26.52 -15.04 -13.09
N SER A 43 27.35 -15.88 -13.69
CA SER A 43 28.67 -15.51 -14.23
C SER A 43 28.66 -15.21 -15.72
N GLU A 44 27.59 -15.61 -16.43
CA GLU A 44 27.48 -15.50 -17.88
C GLU A 44 26.06 -15.01 -18.27
N PRO A 45 25.92 -14.35 -19.44
CA PRO A 45 24.62 -13.94 -19.98
C PRO A 45 23.75 -15.15 -20.41
N GLY A 46 22.47 -14.89 -20.68
CA GLY A 46 21.55 -15.91 -21.21
C GLY A 46 20.87 -16.79 -20.15
N THR A 47 20.99 -16.44 -18.86
CA THR A 47 20.30 -17.15 -17.77
C THR A 47 18.97 -16.50 -17.38
N LEU A 48 18.64 -15.32 -17.91
CA LEU A 48 17.34 -14.70 -17.77
C LEU A 48 16.33 -15.38 -18.70
N THR A 49 15.15 -15.62 -18.18
CA THR A 49 13.99 -15.97 -19.01
C THR A 49 13.39 -14.71 -19.59
N GLU A 50 12.66 -14.83 -20.71
CA GLU A 50 11.91 -13.71 -21.24
C GLU A 50 10.97 -13.11 -20.18
N PRO A 51 10.81 -11.77 -20.19
CA PRO A 51 9.87 -11.09 -19.30
C PRO A 51 8.45 -11.65 -19.50
N ARG A 52 7.75 -11.87 -18.39
CA ARG A 52 6.36 -12.33 -18.41
C ARG A 52 5.48 -11.38 -17.63
N ASP A 53 4.27 -11.16 -18.15
CA ASP A 53 3.25 -10.43 -17.41
C ASP A 53 2.99 -11.12 -16.08
N PHE A 54 3.12 -10.37 -14.99
CA PHE A 54 2.84 -10.85 -13.65
C PHE A 54 1.55 -10.19 -13.13
N ASN A 55 0.60 -11.00 -12.69
CA ASN A 55 -0.61 -10.49 -12.07
C ASN A 55 -0.43 -10.42 -10.56
N LEU A 56 -0.38 -9.19 -10.04
CA LEU A 56 -0.32 -8.91 -8.60
C LEU A 56 -1.57 -9.38 -7.84
N MET A 57 -2.71 -9.52 -8.55
CA MET A 57 -3.94 -10.02 -7.97
C MET A 57 -3.83 -11.53 -7.74
N PHE A 58 -4.18 -11.97 -6.55
CA PHE A 58 -4.21 -13.38 -6.21
C PHE A 58 -5.47 -14.03 -6.80
N LYS A 59 -5.30 -14.83 -7.85
CA LYS A 59 -6.40 -15.55 -8.52
C LYS A 59 -6.72 -16.83 -7.74
N THR A 60 -8.01 -17.10 -7.56
CA THR A 60 -8.53 -18.36 -7.03
C THR A 60 -9.68 -18.86 -7.89
N ILE A 61 -10.11 -20.09 -7.66
CA ILE A 61 -11.27 -20.68 -8.34
C ILE A 61 -12.34 -20.93 -7.29
N VAL A 62 -13.56 -20.45 -7.55
CA VAL A 62 -14.70 -20.57 -6.65
C VAL A 62 -15.78 -21.35 -7.40
N GLY A 63 -16.15 -22.51 -6.89
CA GLY A 63 -17.17 -23.34 -7.53
C GLY A 63 -16.81 -24.83 -7.54
N ALA A 64 -17.81 -25.67 -7.72
CA ALA A 64 -17.65 -27.13 -7.65
C ALA A 64 -16.95 -27.74 -8.88
N LEU A 65 -17.03 -27.08 -10.03
CA LEU A 65 -16.51 -27.61 -11.30
C LEU A 65 -15.14 -27.10 -11.70
N GLY A 66 -14.67 -26.03 -11.08
CA GLY A 66 -13.29 -25.55 -11.21
C GLY A 66 -12.89 -25.04 -12.60
N GLY A 67 -13.82 -24.48 -13.37
CA GLY A 67 -13.56 -23.91 -14.68
C GLY A 67 -12.92 -22.52 -14.66
N GLU A 68 -12.39 -22.06 -15.79
CA GLU A 68 -11.89 -20.67 -15.95
C GLU A 68 -12.98 -19.62 -15.69
N ASP A 69 -14.25 -19.96 -15.96
CA ASP A 69 -15.40 -19.10 -15.70
C ASP A 69 -15.69 -18.93 -14.21
N ASP A 70 -15.16 -19.83 -13.37
CA ASP A 70 -15.27 -19.79 -11.90
C ASP A 70 -14.10 -19.00 -11.26
N ALA A 71 -13.26 -18.34 -12.05
CA ALA A 71 -12.13 -17.60 -11.55
C ALA A 71 -12.57 -16.34 -10.79
N ALA A 72 -12.01 -16.14 -9.59
CA ALA A 72 -12.19 -14.96 -8.77
C ALA A 72 -10.83 -14.41 -8.34
N PHE A 73 -10.78 -13.13 -8.03
CA PHE A 73 -9.59 -12.50 -7.48
C PHE A 73 -9.82 -12.12 -6.02
N LEU A 74 -8.86 -12.46 -5.18
CA LEU A 74 -8.84 -12.00 -3.80
C LEU A 74 -8.45 -10.53 -3.77
N ARG A 75 -9.06 -9.77 -2.86
CA ARG A 75 -8.82 -8.33 -2.74
C ARG A 75 -7.37 -8.03 -2.33
N PRO A 76 -6.66 -7.10 -3.02
CA PRO A 76 -5.29 -6.71 -2.67
C PRO A 76 -5.22 -5.65 -1.57
N GLU A 77 -6.37 -5.04 -1.23
CA GLU A 77 -6.56 -3.98 -0.25
C GLU A 77 -7.99 -3.98 0.30
N THR A 78 -8.24 -3.33 1.40
CA THR A 78 -9.58 -3.20 1.99
C THR A 78 -10.33 -1.94 1.53
N ALA A 79 -9.63 -0.96 0.96
CA ALA A 79 -10.13 0.34 0.53
C ALA A 79 -11.35 0.28 -0.38
N GLN A 80 -11.31 -0.57 -1.41
CA GLN A 80 -12.37 -0.65 -2.41
C GLN A 80 -13.74 -1.03 -1.80
N GLY A 81 -13.73 -1.86 -0.75
CA GLY A 81 -14.94 -2.19 0.00
C GLY A 81 -15.56 -0.99 0.72
N ILE A 82 -14.73 -0.04 1.15
CA ILE A 82 -15.17 1.21 1.80
C ILE A 82 -15.79 2.14 0.76
N PHE A 83 -15.15 2.34 -0.39
CA PHE A 83 -15.65 3.21 -1.46
C PHE A 83 -17.00 2.74 -2.01
N VAL A 84 -17.17 1.43 -2.25
CA VAL A 84 -18.45 0.84 -2.67
C VAL A 84 -19.56 1.12 -1.67
N ASN A 85 -19.24 1.17 -0.37
CA ASN A 85 -20.20 1.39 0.70
C ASN A 85 -20.34 2.86 1.14
N PHE A 86 -19.57 3.79 0.55
CA PHE A 86 -19.58 5.20 0.94
C PHE A 86 -21.01 5.77 1.04
N LYS A 87 -21.80 5.62 -0.02
CA LYS A 87 -23.18 6.12 -0.06
C LYS A 87 -24.06 5.48 1.02
N ASN A 88 -23.93 4.18 1.23
CA ASN A 88 -24.68 3.46 2.27
C ASN A 88 -24.34 3.99 3.67
N VAL A 89 -23.06 4.28 3.94
CA VAL A 89 -22.63 4.85 5.23
C VAL A 89 -23.22 6.24 5.41
N VAL A 90 -23.10 7.12 4.43
CA VAL A 90 -23.66 8.48 4.51
C VAL A 90 -25.16 8.46 4.76
N ASP A 91 -25.90 7.68 3.98
CA ASP A 91 -27.37 7.66 4.04
C ASP A 91 -27.89 7.02 5.34
N SER A 92 -27.24 5.95 5.83
CA SER A 92 -27.72 5.22 7.00
C SER A 92 -27.32 5.88 8.32
N THR A 93 -26.15 6.49 8.38
CA THR A 93 -25.61 7.07 9.63
C THR A 93 -25.77 8.58 9.70
N ARG A 94 -26.05 9.24 8.57
CA ARG A 94 -26.18 10.71 8.45
C ARG A 94 -24.95 11.46 8.95
N VAL A 95 -23.77 10.87 8.76
CA VAL A 95 -22.50 11.51 9.12
C VAL A 95 -22.25 12.73 8.26
N LYS A 96 -21.59 13.71 8.85
CA LYS A 96 -21.17 14.94 8.16
C LYS A 96 -19.67 14.86 7.85
N ILE A 97 -19.28 15.41 6.71
CA ILE A 97 -17.88 15.61 6.37
C ILE A 97 -17.26 16.67 7.29
N PRO A 98 -16.03 16.47 7.84
CA PRO A 98 -15.18 15.30 7.56
C PRO A 98 -15.51 14.08 8.44
N PHE A 99 -15.40 12.90 7.87
CA PHE A 99 -15.50 11.65 8.62
C PHE A 99 -14.62 10.57 7.99
N GLY A 100 -14.28 9.52 8.74
CA GLY A 100 -13.53 8.38 8.26
C GLY A 100 -14.25 7.06 8.48
N VAL A 101 -13.99 6.11 7.60
CA VAL A 101 -14.35 4.71 7.77
C VAL A 101 -13.07 3.93 7.92
N ALA A 102 -12.93 3.17 9.02
CA ALA A 102 -11.79 2.31 9.25
C ALA A 102 -12.17 0.85 9.10
N GLN A 103 -11.28 0.07 8.52
CA GLN A 103 -11.41 -1.37 8.40
C GLN A 103 -10.12 -2.06 8.80
N VAL A 104 -10.26 -3.17 9.54
CA VAL A 104 -9.21 -4.16 9.73
C VAL A 104 -9.67 -5.42 9.04
N GLY A 105 -8.84 -5.98 8.17
CA GLY A 105 -9.22 -7.15 7.41
C GLY A 105 -8.06 -7.75 6.63
N LYS A 106 -8.30 -8.94 6.09
CA LYS A 106 -7.32 -9.64 5.26
C LYS A 106 -7.25 -9.03 3.87
N SER A 107 -6.02 -8.91 3.39
CA SER A 107 -5.67 -8.56 2.01
C SER A 107 -4.70 -9.59 1.45
N PHE A 108 -4.67 -9.70 0.12
CA PHE A 108 -3.95 -10.75 -0.58
C PHE A 108 -3.18 -10.16 -1.76
N ARG A 109 -1.88 -10.38 -1.78
CA ARG A 109 -1.04 -9.98 -2.92
C ARG A 109 -0.23 -11.17 -3.38
N ASN A 110 -0.18 -11.39 -4.68
CA ASN A 110 0.55 -12.50 -5.26
C ASN A 110 2.05 -12.17 -5.28
N GLU A 111 2.66 -12.16 -4.09
CA GLU A 111 4.09 -11.87 -3.92
C GLU A 111 4.96 -12.94 -4.59
N ILE A 112 5.91 -12.50 -5.42
CA ILE A 112 6.87 -13.39 -6.10
C ILE A 112 7.77 -14.05 -5.06
N THR A 113 8.29 -13.25 -4.10
CA THR A 113 9.25 -13.73 -3.09
C THR A 113 8.80 -13.34 -1.69
N PRO A 114 7.90 -14.12 -1.06
CA PRO A 114 7.60 -13.96 0.37
C PRO A 114 8.87 -14.17 1.20
N ARG A 115 9.08 -13.32 2.22
CA ARG A 115 10.27 -13.38 3.07
C ARG A 115 10.07 -12.68 4.41
N ASN A 116 10.98 -12.97 5.34
CA ASN A 116 11.05 -12.34 6.66
C ASN A 116 9.73 -12.45 7.43
N PHE A 117 9.17 -13.66 7.49
CA PHE A 117 7.95 -14.00 8.22
C PHE A 117 6.77 -13.12 7.76
N THR A 118 6.14 -12.32 8.66
CA THR A 118 5.00 -11.45 8.33
C THR A 118 5.39 -10.13 7.68
N PHE A 119 6.69 -9.89 7.44
CA PHE A 119 7.14 -8.67 6.77
C PHE A 119 6.68 -8.62 5.31
N ARG A 120 6.82 -9.75 4.57
CA ARG A 120 6.34 -9.89 3.19
C ARG A 120 5.70 -11.26 3.00
N SER A 121 4.37 -11.28 2.99
CA SER A 121 3.55 -12.48 2.84
C SER A 121 2.46 -12.27 1.80
N ARG A 122 1.92 -13.36 1.26
CA ARG A 122 0.82 -13.31 0.27
C ARG A 122 -0.54 -13.03 0.88
N GLU A 123 -0.73 -13.41 2.14
CA GLU A 123 -1.90 -13.11 2.94
C GLU A 123 -1.45 -12.31 4.17
N PHE A 124 -2.06 -11.16 4.43
CA PHE A 124 -1.73 -10.30 5.55
C PHE A 124 -2.97 -9.59 6.06
N GLU A 125 -2.90 -9.08 7.27
CA GLU A 125 -3.92 -8.20 7.82
C GLU A 125 -3.52 -6.75 7.60
N GLN A 126 -4.47 -5.98 7.10
CA GLN A 126 -4.34 -4.55 6.81
C GLN A 126 -5.28 -3.75 7.72
N MET A 127 -4.80 -2.61 8.19
CA MET A 127 -5.60 -1.58 8.86
C MET A 127 -5.65 -0.39 7.91
N GLU A 128 -6.83 0.01 7.53
CA GLU A 128 -7.02 1.06 6.53
C GLU A 128 -8.09 2.04 6.99
N ILE A 129 -7.86 3.32 6.75
CA ILE A 129 -8.80 4.41 7.03
C ILE A 129 -9.01 5.17 5.74
N GLU A 130 -10.27 5.28 5.30
CA GLU A 130 -10.65 6.20 4.23
C GLU A 130 -11.30 7.42 4.88
N PHE A 131 -10.57 8.51 4.90
CA PHE A 131 -11.02 9.75 5.52
C PHE A 131 -11.52 10.70 4.45
N PHE A 132 -12.83 10.93 4.45
CA PHE A 132 -13.54 11.77 3.49
C PHE A 132 -13.61 13.21 3.99
N CYS A 133 -13.15 14.15 3.16
CA CYS A 133 -13.11 15.57 3.50
C CYS A 133 -13.50 16.47 2.33
N HIS A 134 -13.74 17.75 2.63
CA HIS A 134 -13.96 18.75 1.59
C HIS A 134 -12.69 18.93 0.75
N PRO A 135 -12.79 19.09 -0.60
CA PRO A 135 -11.61 19.27 -1.45
C PRO A 135 -10.66 20.39 -0.99
N ASP A 136 -11.19 21.54 -0.61
CA ASP A 136 -10.40 22.69 -0.21
C ASP A 136 -9.60 22.48 1.10
N ALA A 137 -10.07 21.59 1.99
CA ALA A 137 -9.41 21.26 3.23
C ALA A 137 -8.53 20.00 3.14
N SER A 138 -8.51 19.34 2.00
CA SER A 138 -7.91 18.01 1.87
C SER A 138 -6.39 17.99 2.12
N ARG A 139 -5.69 19.08 1.75
CA ARG A 139 -4.25 19.21 1.99
C ARG A 139 -3.92 19.33 3.48
N GLU A 140 -4.73 20.05 4.23
CA GLU A 140 -4.57 20.18 5.69
C GLU A 140 -4.83 18.85 6.38
N TRP A 141 -5.87 18.12 5.94
CA TRP A 141 -6.18 16.80 6.46
C TRP A 141 -5.10 15.76 6.13
N TYR A 142 -4.47 15.84 4.95
CA TYR A 142 -3.32 14.99 4.63
C TYR A 142 -2.17 15.23 5.62
N GLN A 143 -1.79 16.49 5.87
CA GLN A 143 -0.74 16.82 6.85
C GLN A 143 -1.10 16.33 8.26
N TYR A 144 -2.35 16.55 8.67
CA TYR A 144 -2.84 16.09 9.97
C TYR A 144 -2.70 14.55 10.11
N TRP A 145 -3.16 13.77 9.14
CA TRP A 145 -3.10 12.32 9.22
C TRP A 145 -1.66 11.81 9.17
N ARG A 146 -0.82 12.37 8.32
CA ARG A 146 0.61 12.09 8.23
C ARG A 146 1.30 12.24 9.59
N ASP A 147 1.15 13.38 10.24
CA ASP A 147 1.77 13.68 11.53
C ASP A 147 1.14 12.86 12.67
N ARG A 148 -0.17 12.70 12.63
CA ARG A 148 -0.93 11.93 13.63
C ARG A 148 -0.56 10.46 13.61
N ARG A 149 -0.40 9.87 12.44
CA ARG A 149 -0.02 8.45 12.31
C ARG A 149 1.43 8.22 12.71
N PHE A 150 2.33 9.10 12.35
CA PHE A 150 3.71 9.04 12.83
C PHE A 150 3.77 9.11 14.36
N GLN A 151 3.09 10.07 14.97
CA GLN A 151 3.04 10.19 16.43
C GLN A 151 2.44 8.96 17.10
N TRP A 152 1.48 8.29 16.45
CA TRP A 152 0.89 7.06 16.98
C TRP A 152 1.92 5.94 17.13
N TYR A 153 2.82 5.76 16.16
CA TYR A 153 3.91 4.79 16.29
C TYR A 153 4.91 5.17 17.38
N VAL A 154 5.22 6.44 17.50
CA VAL A 154 6.06 6.94 18.61
C VAL A 154 5.42 6.64 19.96
N ASP A 155 4.12 6.87 20.10
CA ASP A 155 3.35 6.59 21.33
C ASP A 155 3.30 5.09 21.66
N LEU A 156 3.41 4.22 20.67
CA LEU A 156 3.52 2.78 20.86
C LEU A 156 4.94 2.30 21.22
N GLY A 157 5.92 3.18 21.13
CA GLY A 157 7.29 2.92 21.53
C GLY A 157 8.28 2.72 20.39
N LEU A 158 7.84 2.86 19.12
CA LEU A 158 8.75 2.91 17.98
C LEU A 158 9.29 4.33 17.87
N ALA A 159 10.57 4.54 18.15
CA ALA A 159 11.14 5.88 18.19
C ALA A 159 12.63 5.89 17.85
N GLY A 160 13.22 7.10 17.85
CA GLY A 160 14.64 7.31 17.60
C GLY A 160 15.00 7.23 16.13
N ASP A 161 16.19 6.76 15.88
CA ASP A 161 16.77 6.58 14.54
C ASP A 161 16.20 5.40 13.74
N ARG A 162 15.34 4.60 14.39
CA ARG A 162 14.69 3.45 13.76
C ARG A 162 13.36 3.76 13.07
N LEU A 163 12.72 4.89 13.38
CA LEU A 163 11.46 5.31 12.78
C LEU A 163 11.67 6.60 11.99
N ARG A 164 11.22 6.62 10.75
CA ARG A 164 11.26 7.84 9.95
C ARG A 164 9.98 8.03 9.16
N LEU A 165 9.74 9.26 8.77
CA LEU A 165 8.70 9.65 7.85
C LEU A 165 9.39 10.10 6.55
N ARG A 166 9.03 9.49 5.43
CA ARG A 166 9.56 9.78 4.10
C ARG A 166 8.44 10.23 3.19
N ASP A 167 8.54 11.43 2.68
CA ASP A 167 7.65 11.88 1.62
C ASP A 167 8.13 11.36 0.27
N HIS A 168 7.21 10.96 -0.59
CA HIS A 168 7.50 10.53 -1.95
C HIS A 168 7.83 11.72 -2.84
N GLU A 169 8.82 11.56 -3.69
CA GLU A 169 9.07 12.48 -4.77
C GLU A 169 7.96 12.38 -5.84
N ALA A 170 7.86 13.41 -6.69
CA ALA A 170 6.74 13.50 -7.64
C ALA A 170 6.68 12.33 -8.65
N ASP A 171 7.81 11.73 -8.96
CA ASP A 171 7.94 10.57 -9.86
C ASP A 171 7.64 9.22 -9.18
N GLU A 172 7.63 9.19 -7.84
CA GLU A 172 7.24 8.01 -7.05
C GLU A 172 5.73 7.94 -6.78
N LEU A 173 4.99 9.03 -6.99
CA LEU A 173 3.55 9.08 -6.67
C LEU A 173 2.75 8.12 -7.53
N SER A 174 1.82 7.41 -6.87
CA SER A 174 0.80 6.63 -7.58
C SER A 174 -0.08 7.55 -8.43
N HIS A 175 -0.59 7.03 -9.54
CA HIS A 175 -1.44 7.78 -10.50
C HIS A 175 -2.72 8.40 -9.90
N TYR A 176 -3.14 7.95 -8.73
CA TYR A 176 -4.29 8.46 -8.00
C TYR A 176 -3.92 9.42 -6.86
N SER A 177 -2.64 9.56 -6.54
CA SER A 177 -2.20 10.33 -5.38
C SER A 177 -1.60 11.68 -5.77
N THR A 178 -1.97 12.72 -5.04
CA THR A 178 -1.37 14.05 -5.12
C THR A 178 -0.34 14.32 -4.03
N GLY A 179 -0.12 13.34 -3.14
CA GLY A 179 0.88 13.34 -2.09
C GLY A 179 0.87 12.01 -1.36
N THR A 180 2.02 11.42 -1.13
CA THR A 180 2.18 10.19 -0.36
C THR A 180 3.37 10.33 0.58
N GLY A 181 3.21 9.86 1.80
CA GLY A 181 4.29 9.74 2.77
C GLY A 181 4.27 8.38 3.42
N ASP A 182 5.45 7.77 3.58
CA ASP A 182 5.61 6.48 4.24
C ASP A 182 6.17 6.67 5.64
N ILE A 183 5.59 5.95 6.58
CA ILE A 183 6.20 5.71 7.89
C ILE A 183 6.99 4.42 7.77
N GLU A 184 8.29 4.50 7.98
CA GLU A 184 9.21 3.40 7.77
C GLU A 184 9.97 3.07 9.06
N TYR A 185 10.32 1.79 9.23
CA TYR A 185 11.04 1.29 10.38
C TYR A 185 12.29 0.50 9.96
N ALA A 186 13.41 0.72 10.65
CA ALA A 186 14.65 -0.01 10.47
C ALA A 186 14.56 -1.38 11.13
N PHE A 187 14.05 -2.38 10.39
CA PHE A 187 13.97 -3.74 10.89
C PHE A 187 15.38 -4.35 11.08
N PRO A 188 15.61 -5.10 12.17
CA PRO A 188 16.95 -5.66 12.48
C PRO A 188 17.46 -6.70 11.47
N PHE A 189 16.59 -7.22 10.60
CA PHE A 189 16.93 -8.18 9.55
C PHE A 189 17.18 -7.50 8.18
N LEU A 190 16.99 -6.20 8.08
CA LEU A 190 17.37 -5.44 6.89
C LEU A 190 18.83 -4.99 6.99
N PRO A 191 19.51 -4.75 5.87
CA PRO A 191 20.83 -4.17 5.85
C PRO A 191 20.89 -2.84 6.63
N PRO A 192 22.03 -2.49 7.22
CA PRO A 192 22.20 -1.21 7.91
C PRO A 192 21.87 -0.02 6.99
N GLY A 193 21.01 0.88 7.49
CA GLY A 193 20.54 2.05 6.74
C GLY A 193 19.32 1.80 5.84
N GLU A 194 18.88 0.55 5.70
CA GLU A 194 17.64 0.22 5.01
C GLU A 194 16.43 0.25 5.97
N PHE A 195 15.32 0.72 5.45
CA PHE A 195 14.05 0.81 6.17
C PHE A 195 12.98 0.01 5.44
N GLY A 196 11.99 -0.45 6.18
CA GLY A 196 10.81 -1.11 5.65
C GLY A 196 9.57 -0.31 6.00
N GLU A 197 8.72 -0.11 5.02
CA GLU A 197 7.44 0.57 5.17
C GLU A 197 6.55 -0.13 6.22
N LEU A 198 5.97 0.65 7.13
CA LEU A 198 4.94 0.23 8.07
C LEU A 198 3.55 0.67 7.64
N GLU A 199 3.46 1.91 7.17
CA GLU A 199 2.22 2.56 6.81
C GLU A 199 2.46 3.60 5.72
N GLY A 200 1.64 3.57 4.67
CA GLY A 200 1.53 4.63 3.70
C GLY A 200 0.40 5.59 4.06
N ILE A 201 0.60 6.88 3.87
CA ILE A 201 -0.46 7.89 3.97
C ILE A 201 -0.58 8.55 2.61
N ALA A 202 -1.69 8.33 1.91
CA ALA A 202 -1.93 8.85 0.57
C ALA A 202 -3.02 9.91 0.54
N HIS A 203 -2.79 10.97 -0.22
CA HIS A 203 -3.84 11.91 -0.63
C HIS A 203 -4.40 11.44 -1.98
N ARG A 204 -5.50 10.70 -1.97
CA ARG A 204 -6.09 10.05 -3.15
C ARG A 204 -7.00 10.99 -3.98
N GLY A 205 -7.27 12.19 -3.47
CA GLY A 205 -8.19 13.13 -4.13
C GLY A 205 -9.60 12.54 -4.27
N ASP A 206 -10.24 12.83 -5.38
CA ASP A 206 -11.57 12.34 -5.74
C ASP A 206 -11.53 11.07 -6.64
N PHE A 207 -10.33 10.53 -6.90
CA PHE A 207 -10.09 9.49 -7.89
C PHE A 207 -10.98 8.26 -7.71
N ASP A 208 -11.03 7.70 -6.49
CA ASP A 208 -11.75 6.44 -6.24
C ASP A 208 -13.26 6.61 -6.37
N LEU A 209 -13.84 7.63 -5.75
CA LEU A 209 -15.28 7.88 -5.82
C LEU A 209 -15.71 8.18 -7.26
N ARG A 210 -14.93 8.97 -8.01
CA ARG A 210 -15.20 9.23 -9.43
C ARG A 210 -15.07 7.97 -10.27
N SER A 211 -14.02 7.17 -10.05
CA SER A 211 -13.83 5.91 -10.77
C SER A 211 -15.01 4.95 -10.53
N HIS A 212 -15.52 4.89 -9.30
CA HIS A 212 -16.70 4.09 -8.98
C HIS A 212 -18.00 4.63 -9.60
N MET A 213 -18.14 5.96 -9.73
CA MET A 213 -19.31 6.57 -10.38
C MET A 213 -19.27 6.47 -11.90
N GLU A 214 -18.16 6.95 -12.48
CA GLU A 214 -18.06 7.30 -13.91
C GLU A 214 -17.44 6.16 -14.71
N GLY A 215 -16.43 5.50 -14.16
CA GLY A 215 -15.63 4.46 -14.81
C GLY A 215 -14.14 4.73 -14.68
N LYS A 216 -13.32 3.94 -15.38
CA LYS A 216 -11.88 4.07 -15.28
C LYS A 216 -11.41 5.45 -15.76
N LEU A 217 -10.71 6.16 -14.89
CA LEU A 217 -10.09 7.45 -15.19
C LEU A 217 -8.67 7.24 -15.78
N ASP A 218 -8.31 8.08 -16.74
CA ASP A 218 -6.96 8.11 -17.32
C ASP A 218 -6.01 8.88 -16.38
N PRO A 219 -5.02 8.20 -15.79
CA PRO A 219 -4.10 8.83 -14.84
C PRO A 219 -3.14 9.84 -15.49
N ASN A 220 -3.03 9.83 -16.81
CA ASN A 220 -2.13 10.74 -17.53
C ASN A 220 -2.77 12.09 -17.86
N THR A 221 -4.02 12.31 -17.46
CA THR A 221 -4.74 13.57 -17.69
C THR A 221 -4.85 14.40 -16.42
N ASN A 222 -4.73 15.72 -16.56
CA ASN A 222 -4.93 16.65 -15.44
C ASN A 222 -5.81 17.84 -15.91
N PRO A 223 -7.05 17.98 -15.43
CA PRO A 223 -7.73 17.11 -14.48
C PRO A 223 -7.98 15.71 -15.06
N LEU A 224 -8.13 14.71 -14.16
CA LEU A 224 -8.41 13.33 -14.54
C LEU A 224 -9.65 13.21 -15.42
N GLN A 225 -9.50 12.56 -16.56
CA GLN A 225 -10.57 12.34 -17.53
C GLN A 225 -10.92 10.86 -17.64
N LEU A 226 -12.14 10.58 -18.08
CA LEU A 226 -12.60 9.22 -18.28
C LEU A 226 -11.90 8.58 -19.47
N GLU A 227 -11.41 7.35 -19.35
CA GLU A 227 -10.98 6.55 -20.50
C GLU A 227 -12.16 6.26 -21.42
N VAL A 228 -12.11 6.76 -22.65
CA VAL A 228 -13.16 6.54 -23.64
C VAL A 228 -12.67 5.69 -24.81
N ASP A 229 -13.60 5.00 -25.46
CA ASP A 229 -13.36 4.29 -26.72
C ASP A 229 -13.37 5.23 -27.94
N GLY A 230 -13.18 4.68 -29.12
CA GLY A 230 -13.19 5.44 -30.37
C GLY A 230 -14.53 6.12 -30.71
N ASN A 231 -15.60 5.81 -29.98
CA ASN A 231 -16.93 6.41 -30.12
C ASN A 231 -17.23 7.42 -29.00
N GLY A 232 -16.25 7.72 -28.13
CA GLY A 232 -16.43 8.63 -27.01
C GLY A 232 -17.22 8.04 -25.83
N GLN A 233 -17.41 6.70 -25.80
CA GLN A 233 -18.08 6.03 -24.68
C GLN A 233 -17.06 5.54 -23.65
N PRO A 234 -17.42 5.47 -22.36
CA PRO A 234 -16.53 4.92 -21.34
C PRO A 234 -16.06 3.53 -21.71
N LYS A 235 -14.75 3.35 -21.82
CA LYS A 235 -14.13 2.05 -22.10
C LYS A 235 -14.42 1.02 -21.00
N TRP A 236 -14.48 1.52 -19.75
CA TRP A 236 -14.85 0.77 -18.57
C TRP A 236 -15.91 1.56 -17.81
N ARG A 237 -17.10 1.04 -17.71
CA ARG A 237 -18.24 1.74 -17.08
C ARG A 237 -18.14 1.67 -15.56
N GLY A 238 -18.38 2.79 -14.90
CA GLY A 238 -18.65 2.86 -13.48
C GLY A 238 -20.04 2.33 -13.13
N SER A 239 -20.38 2.43 -11.85
CA SER A 239 -21.69 1.97 -11.33
C SER A 239 -22.86 2.87 -11.76
N GLY A 240 -22.60 4.09 -12.18
CA GLY A 240 -23.61 5.13 -12.42
C GLY A 240 -24.29 5.62 -11.14
N LYS A 241 -23.90 5.14 -9.96
CA LYS A 241 -24.42 5.63 -8.67
C LYS A 241 -23.77 6.96 -8.33
N ASP A 242 -24.58 7.88 -7.87
CA ASP A 242 -24.10 9.18 -7.39
C ASP A 242 -23.44 9.04 -6.01
N LEU A 243 -22.13 9.23 -5.97
CA LEU A 243 -21.30 9.21 -4.74
C LEU A 243 -20.88 10.63 -4.33
N THR A 244 -21.55 11.68 -4.85
CA THR A 244 -21.35 13.03 -4.35
C THR A 244 -21.90 13.18 -2.94
N TYR A 245 -21.29 14.06 -2.18
CA TYR A 245 -21.81 14.52 -0.89
C TYR A 245 -22.51 15.86 -1.07
N ARG A 246 -23.64 16.04 -0.39
CA ARG A 246 -24.35 17.32 -0.32
C ARG A 246 -24.26 17.85 1.11
N ASP A 247 -23.64 19.00 1.27
CA ASP A 247 -23.64 19.73 2.54
C ASP A 247 -25.00 20.44 2.71
N GLU A 248 -25.76 20.03 3.70
CA GLU A 248 -27.09 20.61 3.98
C GLU A 248 -27.01 22.07 4.47
N SER A 249 -25.88 22.49 5.03
CA SER A 249 -25.69 23.83 5.59
C SER A 249 -25.40 24.89 4.53
N THR A 250 -24.61 24.54 3.52
CA THR A 250 -24.24 25.42 2.41
C THR A 250 -25.01 25.15 1.13
N ASN A 251 -25.64 23.97 1.05
CA ASN A 251 -26.27 23.41 -0.14
C ASN A 251 -25.28 23.08 -1.26
N ASP A 252 -23.98 23.03 -0.96
CA ASP A 252 -22.94 22.66 -1.91
C ASP A 252 -22.95 21.17 -2.17
N ARG A 253 -22.57 20.80 -3.40
CA ARG A 253 -22.45 19.42 -3.82
C ARG A 253 -21.09 19.18 -4.45
N PHE A 254 -20.37 18.21 -3.94
CA PHE A 254 -19.01 17.89 -4.40
C PHE A 254 -18.71 16.41 -4.25
N VAL A 255 -17.68 15.93 -4.95
CA VAL A 255 -17.08 14.63 -4.68
C VAL A 255 -16.05 14.80 -3.56
N PRO A 256 -16.19 14.12 -2.42
CA PRO A 256 -15.20 14.21 -1.35
C PRO A 256 -13.82 13.79 -1.80
N HIS A 257 -12.81 14.50 -1.30
CA HIS A 257 -11.44 14.00 -1.35
C HIS A 257 -11.20 12.98 -0.25
N VAL A 258 -10.29 12.06 -0.53
CA VAL A 258 -9.95 10.95 0.37
C VAL A 258 -8.50 11.06 0.81
N ILE A 259 -8.29 10.93 2.11
CA ILE A 259 -6.98 10.72 2.72
C ILE A 259 -6.95 9.30 3.28
N GLU A 260 -5.97 8.52 2.85
CA GLU A 260 -5.84 7.09 3.19
C GLU A 260 -4.58 6.83 4.01
N PRO A 261 -4.67 6.67 5.32
CA PRO A 261 -3.68 5.93 6.09
C PRO A 261 -3.91 4.42 5.95
N SER A 262 -2.90 3.70 5.46
CA SER A 262 -2.96 2.26 5.21
C SER A 262 -1.75 1.55 5.78
N ALA A 263 -1.97 0.71 6.80
CA ALA A 263 -0.93 0.01 7.53
C ALA A 263 -1.08 -1.50 7.45
N GLY A 264 0.05 -2.21 7.33
CA GLY A 264 0.10 -3.66 7.52
C GLY A 264 0.06 -4.01 9.01
N LEU A 265 -1.08 -4.50 9.54
CA LEU A 265 -1.20 -4.89 10.95
C LEU A 265 -0.17 -5.96 11.32
N SER A 266 -0.01 -6.98 10.49
CA SER A 266 0.96 -8.05 10.69
C SER A 266 2.40 -7.52 10.71
N ARG A 267 2.73 -6.57 9.83
CA ARG A 267 4.05 -5.94 9.75
C ARG A 267 4.29 -4.99 10.93
N GLY A 268 3.30 -4.19 11.32
CA GLY A 268 3.36 -3.34 12.52
C GLY A 268 3.56 -4.15 13.80
N THR A 269 2.87 -5.29 13.91
CA THR A 269 3.08 -6.23 15.03
C THR A 269 4.52 -6.77 15.06
N LEU A 270 5.07 -7.13 13.91
CA LEU A 270 6.46 -7.57 13.81
C LEU A 270 7.44 -6.47 14.24
N ALA A 271 7.21 -5.22 13.83
CA ALA A 271 8.05 -4.08 14.25
C ALA A 271 8.02 -3.90 15.78
N LEU A 272 6.85 -3.97 16.40
CA LEU A 272 6.71 -3.88 17.85
C LEU A 272 7.38 -5.04 18.60
N LEU A 273 7.35 -6.25 18.03
CA LEU A 273 8.10 -7.39 18.57
C LEU A 273 9.61 -7.20 18.45
N CYS A 274 10.10 -6.71 17.31
CA CYS A 274 11.51 -6.41 17.09
C CYS A 274 12.00 -5.32 18.06
N GLU A 275 11.21 -4.29 18.29
CA GLU A 275 11.56 -3.20 19.21
C GLU A 275 11.55 -3.66 20.68
N ALA A 276 10.62 -4.52 21.04
CA ALA A 276 10.50 -5.04 22.41
C ALA A 276 11.56 -6.10 22.76
N TYR A 277 12.15 -6.77 21.76
CA TYR A 277 13.13 -7.83 21.98
C TYR A 277 14.40 -7.25 22.59
N THR A 278 14.70 -7.67 23.84
CA THR A 278 15.83 -7.15 24.62
C THR A 278 16.65 -8.31 25.15
N PRO A 279 17.92 -8.49 24.69
CA PRO A 279 18.86 -9.41 25.32
C PRO A 279 19.16 -8.99 26.76
N ASP A 280 19.32 -9.94 27.66
CA ASP A 280 19.77 -9.70 29.04
C ASP A 280 20.59 -10.89 29.60
N ASP A 281 21.11 -10.72 30.79
CA ASP A 281 21.94 -11.73 31.48
C ASP A 281 21.13 -12.71 32.35
N ARG A 282 19.80 -12.60 32.38
CA ARG A 282 18.94 -13.54 33.10
C ARG A 282 19.00 -14.95 32.48
N PRO A 283 18.55 -15.98 33.22
CA PRO A 283 18.54 -17.35 32.66
C PRO A 283 17.79 -17.49 31.35
N SER A 284 16.76 -16.66 31.11
CA SER A 284 16.01 -16.59 29.85
C SER A 284 16.83 -16.01 28.69
N LYS A 285 17.96 -15.30 28.96
CA LYS A 285 18.81 -14.58 28.00
C LYS A 285 18.10 -13.48 27.21
N VAL A 286 16.82 -13.33 27.38
CA VAL A 286 15.99 -12.34 26.65
C VAL A 286 14.71 -12.04 27.43
N PHE A 287 14.21 -10.82 27.28
CA PHE A 287 12.86 -10.46 27.69
C PHE A 287 12.23 -9.51 26.65
N MET A 288 10.91 -9.40 26.69
CA MET A 288 10.15 -8.52 25.81
C MET A 288 9.78 -7.25 26.54
N LYS A 289 10.44 -6.14 26.20
CA LYS A 289 10.20 -4.81 26.81
C LYS A 289 9.11 -4.08 26.05
N PHE A 290 7.87 -4.56 26.17
CA PHE A 290 6.74 -3.89 25.54
C PHE A 290 6.40 -2.56 26.18
N ASN A 291 5.97 -1.59 25.36
CA ASN A 291 5.27 -0.43 25.86
C ASN A 291 4.04 -0.88 26.66
N PRO A 292 3.78 -0.31 27.86
CA PRO A 292 2.63 -0.69 28.68
C PRO A 292 1.27 -0.59 27.96
N ARG A 293 1.13 0.27 26.96
CA ARG A 293 -0.11 0.40 26.17
C ARG A 293 -0.45 -0.88 25.39
N ILE A 294 0.58 -1.59 24.88
CA ILE A 294 0.41 -2.77 24.03
C ILE A 294 0.79 -4.08 24.73
N ALA A 295 1.37 -4.03 25.93
CA ALA A 295 1.70 -5.24 26.67
C ALA A 295 0.44 -6.10 26.90
N PRO A 296 0.44 -7.39 26.54
CA PRO A 296 -0.73 -8.27 26.69
C PRO A 296 -1.16 -8.41 28.15
N ILE A 297 -0.17 -8.47 29.04
CA ILE A 297 -0.37 -8.54 30.50
C ILE A 297 0.16 -7.25 31.13
N LYS A 298 -0.69 -6.50 31.79
CA LYS A 298 -0.34 -5.19 32.38
C LYS A 298 0.31 -5.32 33.77
N ALA A 299 -0.10 -6.31 34.53
CA ALA A 299 0.43 -6.60 35.85
C ALA A 299 0.23 -8.09 36.16
N ALA A 300 1.16 -8.67 36.93
CA ALA A 300 1.03 -10.01 37.49
C ALA A 300 1.36 -9.95 38.98
N ILE A 301 0.59 -10.68 39.79
CA ILE A 301 0.83 -10.84 41.25
C ILE A 301 1.22 -12.29 41.44
N PHE A 302 2.38 -12.49 42.03
CA PHE A 302 2.87 -13.84 42.35
C PHE A 302 2.70 -14.03 43.89
N PRO A 303 2.30 -15.24 44.34
CA PRO A 303 2.18 -15.57 45.77
C PRO A 303 3.53 -15.56 46.45
#